data_bf0638c5037009426a12c0385bf7b8b0
#
_entry.id   bf0638c5037009426a12c0385bf7b8b0
#
_cell.length_a   1.000
_cell.length_b   1.000
_cell.length_c   1.000
_cell.angle_alpha   90.00
_cell.angle_beta   90.00
_cell.angle_gamma   90.00
#
_symmetry.space_group_name_H-M   'P 1'
#
loop_
_entity.id
_entity.type
_entity.pdbx_description
1 polymer ?
#
loop_
_entity_poly.entity_id
_entity_poly.type
_entity_poly.pdbx_seq_one_letter_code
_entity_poly.pdbx_strand_id
1 'polypeptide(L)'
;MKQSVTYKALVGIVFAAMLALFMVACSGGSGSASSASSSASSASASASSASASASSASASADSASASSASASASSEATPPTEGVVRISTTTSVNDSGLLPYLQPFFEKATGYKWEVTSAGTGAAIKKGETGDADALLVHAKASEEEFVNSGYGVERIPFMYNYFVIVGPEGDPAGIKDCATAAEAFKKIADSGQTFVSRGDDSGTNKKELQIWEAAGVNPDGQDWYVNAGAGMGATLTQAAERQGYTLSDKGTFLSNDANKTLKIVLGESDDMKNTYTMIAISPEKWPDTNADGAKAFIDWMKGDEASKLIAEYGVAEYGEPLFFLIEK
;
A
#
# COMPACT_ATOMS: atom_id res chain seq x y z
N MET A 1 2.78 -23.77 -38.79
CA MET A 1 1.39 -23.67 -39.19
C MET A 1 0.50 -23.87 -37.97
N LYS A 2 -0.21 -22.78 -37.58
CA LYS A 2 -1.48 -22.72 -36.88
C LYS A 2 -1.69 -23.52 -35.59
N GLN A 3 -1.60 -22.85 -34.45
CA GLN A 3 -2.68 -22.78 -33.44
C GLN A 3 -2.34 -21.71 -32.39
N SER A 4 -2.77 -20.52 -32.63
CA SER A 4 -2.77 -19.41 -31.68
C SER A 4 -3.95 -18.51 -32.04
N VAL A 5 -5.13 -18.92 -31.64
CA VAL A 5 -6.32 -18.06 -31.55
C VAL A 5 -7.33 -18.88 -30.75
N THR A 6 -7.65 -18.46 -29.52
CA THR A 6 -8.95 -18.66 -28.86
C THR A 6 -8.83 -18.58 -27.32
N TYR A 7 -8.23 -17.51 -26.79
CA TYR A 7 -8.34 -17.26 -25.34
C TYR A 7 -8.89 -15.85 -24.99
N LYS A 8 -9.20 -15.03 -26.01
CA LYS A 8 -9.72 -13.65 -25.82
C LYS A 8 -11.25 -13.52 -25.88
N ALA A 9 -12.00 -14.61 -25.96
CA ALA A 9 -13.45 -14.57 -26.17
C ALA A 9 -14.31 -15.08 -25.00
N LEU A 10 -13.75 -15.42 -23.84
CA LEU A 10 -14.54 -16.04 -22.75
C LEU A 10 -14.65 -15.20 -21.47
N VAL A 11 -14.11 -13.99 -21.41
CA VAL A 11 -14.23 -13.12 -20.22
C VAL A 11 -15.27 -12.00 -20.40
N GLY A 12 -15.88 -11.89 -21.56
CA GLY A 12 -16.81 -10.79 -21.94
C GLY A 12 -18.29 -10.99 -21.67
N ILE A 13 -18.79 -12.08 -21.07
CA ILE A 13 -20.23 -12.40 -21.06
C ILE A 13 -20.82 -12.61 -19.65
N VAL A 14 -20.22 -12.21 -18.57
CA VAL A 14 -20.81 -12.39 -17.21
C VAL A 14 -21.21 -11.07 -16.53
N PHE A 15 -21.07 -9.91 -17.14
CA PHE A 15 -21.40 -8.63 -16.48
C PHE A 15 -22.60 -7.87 -17.06
N ALA A 16 -23.54 -8.54 -17.71
CA ALA A 16 -24.73 -7.88 -18.28
C ALA A 16 -26.07 -8.52 -17.84
N ALA A 17 -26.25 -8.76 -16.55
CA ALA A 17 -27.59 -9.18 -16.06
C ALA A 17 -27.76 -8.93 -14.55
N MET A 18 -27.76 -7.66 -14.10
CA MET A 18 -28.40 -7.25 -12.83
C MET A 18 -28.56 -5.74 -12.75
N LEU A 19 -29.42 -5.19 -13.59
CA LEU A 19 -29.94 -3.83 -13.38
C LEU A 19 -31.35 -3.73 -13.95
N ALA A 20 -32.33 -4.22 -13.23
CA ALA A 20 -33.73 -3.82 -13.35
C ALA A 20 -34.52 -4.40 -12.18
N LEU A 21 -34.91 -3.61 -11.24
CA LEU A 21 -36.16 -3.54 -10.47
C LEU A 21 -35.90 -2.77 -9.16
N PHE A 22 -36.35 -1.52 -9.11
CA PHE A 22 -37.11 -0.97 -8.01
C PHE A 22 -37.40 0.51 -8.31
N MET A 23 -38.49 0.72 -9.04
CA MET A 23 -39.25 1.95 -9.04
C MET A 23 -40.63 1.59 -8.47
N VAL A 24 -40.93 1.99 -7.25
CA VAL A 24 -42.29 2.28 -6.83
C VAL A 24 -42.31 3.52 -5.95
N ALA A 25 -43.06 4.45 -6.43
CA ALA A 25 -43.44 5.72 -5.81
C ALA A 25 -44.25 5.53 -4.54
N CYS A 26 -44.18 6.49 -3.63
CA CYS A 26 -45.38 7.08 -3.02
C CYS A 26 -45.10 8.46 -2.41
N SER A 27 -45.96 9.33 -2.80
CA SER A 27 -46.14 10.73 -2.47
C SER A 27 -46.67 10.98 -1.04
N GLY A 28 -46.36 12.13 -0.49
CA GLY A 28 -47.33 12.94 0.25
C GLY A 28 -47.06 13.13 1.74
N GLY A 29 -46.99 14.39 2.18
CA GLY A 29 -47.39 14.76 3.54
C GLY A 29 -46.50 15.82 4.23
N SER A 30 -46.90 17.05 4.09
CA SER A 30 -46.46 18.23 4.87
C SER A 30 -46.69 18.09 6.37
N GLY A 31 -45.84 18.71 7.21
CA GLY A 31 -46.15 18.90 8.62
C GLY A 31 -45.01 19.58 9.38
N SER A 32 -45.23 20.81 9.75
CA SER A 32 -44.35 21.71 10.47
C SER A 32 -44.16 21.38 11.96
N ALA A 33 -43.09 21.91 12.49
CA ALA A 33 -42.91 22.62 13.76
C ALA A 33 -42.35 21.87 15.00
N SER A 34 -41.31 22.49 15.47
CA SER A 34 -40.95 22.98 16.79
C SER A 34 -40.33 22.08 17.86
N SER A 35 -39.08 22.47 18.15
CA SER A 35 -38.49 22.78 19.47
C SER A 35 -38.81 21.88 20.67
N ALA A 36 -37.80 21.36 21.32
CA ALA A 36 -37.40 21.76 22.66
C ALA A 36 -36.24 20.90 23.23
N SER A 37 -35.33 21.61 23.85
CA SER A 37 -34.25 21.28 24.74
C SER A 37 -34.63 20.44 25.96
N SER A 38 -33.68 19.64 26.48
CA SER A 38 -33.24 19.53 27.91
C SER A 38 -32.39 18.27 28.07
N SER A 39 -31.13 18.35 28.35
CA SER A 39 -30.37 18.50 29.60
C SER A 39 -30.52 17.36 30.62
N ALA A 40 -29.31 16.96 31.06
CA ALA A 40 -28.94 16.33 32.33
C ALA A 40 -29.20 14.80 32.45
N SER A 41 -28.42 14.02 33.11
CA SER A 41 -27.20 14.07 33.92
C SER A 41 -26.91 12.67 34.46
N SER A 42 -25.64 12.35 34.58
CA SER A 42 -24.97 11.56 35.61
C SER A 42 -25.71 10.40 36.32
N ALA A 43 -25.06 9.24 36.38
CA ALA A 43 -24.75 8.57 37.65
C ALA A 43 -23.72 7.43 37.49
N SER A 44 -22.73 7.52 38.32
CA SER A 44 -21.71 6.53 38.68
C SER A 44 -22.31 5.36 39.46
N ALA A 45 -21.78 4.20 39.35
CA ALA A 45 -21.71 3.26 40.46
C ALA A 45 -20.60 2.23 40.25
N SER A 46 -19.75 2.20 41.24
CA SER A 46 -18.59 1.38 41.51
C SER A 46 -18.98 0.03 42.13
N ALA A 47 -17.95 -0.75 42.27
CA ALA A 47 -17.74 -1.88 43.20
C ALA A 47 -17.90 -3.28 42.56
N SER A 48 -17.14 -4.28 42.86
CA SER A 48 -15.92 -4.54 43.65
C SER A 48 -15.60 -6.03 43.52
N SER A 49 -14.32 -6.31 43.40
CA SER A 49 -13.56 -7.41 44.00
C SER A 49 -14.19 -8.76 44.32
N ALA A 50 -13.52 -9.84 43.87
CA ALA A 50 -13.17 -10.95 44.74
C ALA A 50 -12.00 -11.79 44.19
N SER A 51 -11.01 -11.96 45.03
CA SER A 51 -9.83 -12.80 44.92
C SER A 51 -10.12 -14.25 45.34
N ALA A 52 -9.40 -15.21 44.78
CA ALA A 52 -8.95 -16.45 45.47
C ALA A 52 -7.99 -17.15 44.51
N SER A 53 -6.72 -17.20 44.72
CA SER A 53 -5.80 -17.96 45.58
C SER A 53 -5.69 -19.47 45.30
N ALA A 54 -4.47 -19.81 44.87
CA ALA A 54 -3.62 -20.96 45.21
C ALA A 54 -4.05 -22.33 44.67
N SER A 55 -3.14 -23.09 44.10
CA SER A 55 -2.01 -23.74 44.76
C SER A 55 -1.09 -24.46 43.78
N SER A 56 0.14 -24.42 44.17
CA SER A 56 1.35 -25.10 43.73
C SER A 56 1.30 -26.62 43.68
N ALA A 57 2.01 -27.25 42.74
CA ALA A 57 2.71 -28.49 42.97
C ALA A 57 3.97 -28.61 42.09
N SER A 58 5.09 -28.78 42.75
CA SER A 58 6.43 -29.05 42.23
C SER A 58 6.60 -30.55 42.00
N ALA A 59 7.42 -30.96 41.04
CA ALA A 59 8.37 -32.09 41.11
C ALA A 59 9.14 -32.13 39.76
N SER A 60 10.38 -31.83 39.76
CA SER A 60 11.60 -32.63 39.94
C SER A 60 12.13 -33.27 38.67
N ALA A 61 13.28 -32.74 38.33
CA ALA A 61 14.41 -33.16 37.53
C ALA A 61 14.54 -34.66 37.16
N ASP A 62 15.02 -34.87 35.91
CA ASP A 62 16.11 -35.85 35.77
C ASP A 62 17.03 -35.44 34.58
N SER A 63 18.32 -35.50 34.88
CA SER A 63 19.43 -35.20 34.00
C SER A 63 19.86 -36.47 33.27
N ALA A 64 20.10 -36.38 31.97
CA ALA A 64 21.00 -37.35 31.33
C ALA A 64 21.84 -36.67 30.25
N SER A 65 23.11 -36.77 30.41
CA SER A 65 24.26 -36.32 29.64
C SER A 65 24.46 -37.07 28.32
N ALA A 66 25.04 -36.34 27.37
CA ALA A 66 26.09 -36.68 26.40
C ALA A 66 25.77 -37.58 25.20
N SER A 67 25.96 -37.05 23.99
CA SER A 67 27.20 -37.33 23.23
C SER A 67 27.25 -36.52 21.93
N SER A 68 28.36 -35.84 21.74
CA SER A 68 28.79 -35.20 20.53
C SER A 68 29.01 -36.25 19.43
N ALA A 69 28.31 -36.10 18.32
CA ALA A 69 28.69 -36.71 17.05
C ALA A 69 28.68 -35.61 15.97
N SER A 70 29.89 -35.27 15.57
CA SER A 70 30.15 -34.44 14.38
C SER A 70 29.69 -35.22 13.15
N ALA A 71 28.66 -34.70 12.47
CA ALA A 71 28.25 -35.21 11.18
C ALA A 71 28.21 -34.04 10.21
N SER A 72 28.98 -34.18 9.13
CA SER A 72 29.01 -33.31 7.95
C SER A 72 27.60 -33.07 7.46
N ALA A 73 27.15 -31.80 7.48
CA ALA A 73 25.89 -31.41 6.91
C ALA A 73 26.01 -31.32 5.39
N SER A 74 25.49 -32.32 4.71
CA SER A 74 24.90 -32.13 3.39
C SER A 74 23.73 -31.20 3.56
N SER A 75 23.67 -30.08 2.81
CA SER A 75 22.54 -29.18 2.79
C SER A 75 21.32 -29.87 2.16
N GLU A 76 20.59 -30.63 2.97
CA GLU A 76 19.22 -31.01 2.61
C GLU A 76 18.38 -29.73 2.72
N ALA A 77 17.74 -29.36 1.60
CA ALA A 77 16.75 -28.32 1.60
C ALA A 77 15.67 -28.67 2.64
N THR A 78 15.56 -27.86 3.68
CA THR A 78 14.51 -27.97 4.70
C THR A 78 13.16 -27.98 3.97
N PRO A 79 12.25 -28.93 4.22
CA PRO A 79 10.93 -28.90 3.60
C PRO A 79 10.24 -27.58 3.95
N PRO A 80 9.46 -26.99 3.01
CA PRO A 80 8.83 -25.69 3.24
C PRO A 80 7.95 -25.77 4.49
N THR A 81 8.13 -24.81 5.37
CA THR A 81 7.34 -24.67 6.60
C THR A 81 5.96 -24.17 6.19
N GLU A 82 4.93 -24.99 6.30
CA GLU A 82 3.56 -24.57 6.05
C GLU A 82 3.17 -23.49 7.05
N GLY A 83 2.83 -22.29 6.55
CA GLY A 83 2.44 -21.18 7.40
C GLY A 83 1.95 -19.98 6.55
N VAL A 84 1.37 -19.01 7.25
CA VAL A 84 0.93 -17.75 6.66
C VAL A 84 1.88 -16.65 7.13
N VAL A 85 2.31 -15.78 6.20
CA VAL A 85 3.01 -14.53 6.52
C VAL A 85 2.09 -13.36 6.18
N ARG A 86 1.85 -12.50 7.17
CA ARG A 86 0.97 -11.32 7.05
C ARG A 86 1.80 -10.13 6.62
N ILE A 87 1.53 -9.63 5.41
CA ILE A 87 2.22 -8.48 4.83
C ILE A 87 1.29 -7.28 4.89
N SER A 88 1.67 -6.24 5.61
CA SER A 88 0.98 -4.96 5.58
C SER A 88 1.67 -4.03 4.59
N THR A 89 0.91 -3.48 3.65
CA THR A 89 1.45 -2.70 2.54
C THR A 89 0.57 -1.51 2.18
N THR A 90 1.01 -0.74 1.18
CA THR A 90 0.26 0.42 0.68
C THR A 90 -0.61 0.06 -0.52
N THR A 91 -1.70 0.84 -0.69
CA THR A 91 -2.61 0.66 -1.84
C THR A 91 -1.87 0.78 -3.16
N SER A 92 -0.90 1.68 -3.30
CA SER A 92 -0.18 1.92 -4.56
C SER A 92 0.50 0.65 -5.09
N VAL A 93 1.30 -0.05 -4.27
CA VAL A 93 2.01 -1.26 -4.73
C VAL A 93 1.05 -2.44 -4.93
N ASN A 94 -0.03 -2.50 -4.14
CA ASN A 94 -1.05 -3.53 -4.32
C ASN A 94 -1.86 -3.30 -5.60
N ASP A 95 -2.31 -2.06 -5.83
CA ASP A 95 -3.15 -1.68 -6.97
C ASP A 95 -2.37 -1.68 -8.30
N SER A 96 -1.03 -1.59 -8.25
CA SER A 96 -0.18 -1.81 -9.43
C SER A 96 -0.24 -3.24 -9.97
N GLY A 97 -0.77 -4.20 -9.19
CA GLY A 97 -0.84 -5.61 -9.55
C GLY A 97 0.44 -6.41 -9.31
N LEU A 98 1.54 -5.78 -8.87
CA LEU A 98 2.82 -6.47 -8.65
C LEU A 98 2.70 -7.59 -7.61
N LEU A 99 2.06 -7.33 -6.45
CA LEU A 99 1.98 -8.33 -5.39
C LEU A 99 1.15 -9.57 -5.79
N PRO A 100 -0.05 -9.43 -6.37
CA PRO A 100 -0.78 -10.58 -6.89
C PRO A 100 -0.01 -11.37 -7.98
N TYR A 101 0.81 -10.67 -8.78
CA TYR A 101 1.68 -11.31 -9.77
C TYR A 101 2.79 -12.14 -9.13
N LEU A 102 3.42 -11.64 -8.07
CA LEU A 102 4.53 -12.30 -7.37
C LEU A 102 4.08 -13.45 -6.46
N GLN A 103 2.88 -13.37 -5.89
CA GLN A 103 2.37 -14.29 -4.88
C GLN A 103 2.52 -15.77 -5.21
N PRO A 104 2.10 -16.27 -6.42
CA PRO A 104 2.19 -17.70 -6.72
C PRO A 104 3.63 -18.21 -6.81
N PHE A 105 4.58 -17.36 -7.16
CA PHE A 105 5.99 -17.71 -7.20
C PHE A 105 6.59 -17.81 -5.80
N PHE A 106 6.27 -16.84 -4.94
CA PHE A 106 6.66 -16.87 -3.54
C PHE A 106 6.13 -18.10 -2.82
N GLU A 107 4.82 -18.37 -2.94
CA GLU A 107 4.18 -19.52 -2.29
C GLU A 107 4.79 -20.85 -2.75
N LYS A 108 5.09 -20.95 -4.04
CA LYS A 108 5.75 -22.14 -4.59
C LYS A 108 7.19 -22.31 -4.10
N ALA A 109 7.94 -21.21 -4.00
CA ALA A 109 9.37 -21.25 -3.66
C ALA A 109 9.58 -21.49 -2.16
N THR A 110 8.71 -20.98 -1.30
CA THR A 110 8.91 -20.96 0.15
C THR A 110 8.00 -21.90 0.91
N GLY A 111 6.85 -22.29 0.34
CA GLY A 111 5.78 -23.02 1.02
C GLY A 111 4.91 -22.15 1.94
N TYR A 112 5.32 -20.92 2.23
CA TYR A 112 4.47 -19.97 2.94
C TYR A 112 3.39 -19.43 2.01
N LYS A 113 2.20 -19.19 2.58
CA LYS A 113 1.20 -18.32 1.95
C LYS A 113 1.38 -16.91 2.45
N TRP A 114 1.19 -15.90 1.62
CA TRP A 114 1.15 -14.55 2.14
C TRP A 114 -0.28 -13.98 2.14
N GLU A 115 -0.63 -13.32 3.23
CA GLU A 115 -1.84 -12.53 3.33
C GLU A 115 -1.48 -11.05 3.26
N VAL A 116 -1.97 -10.38 2.21
CA VAL A 116 -1.70 -8.97 1.99
C VAL A 116 -2.86 -8.12 2.53
N THR A 117 -2.55 -7.19 3.42
CA THR A 117 -3.46 -6.11 3.79
C THR A 117 -2.93 -4.81 3.24
N SER A 118 -3.69 -4.15 2.36
CA SER A 118 -3.31 -2.86 1.78
C SER A 118 -4.14 -1.71 2.35
N ALA A 119 -3.46 -0.60 2.68
CA ALA A 119 -4.07 0.61 3.24
C ALA A 119 -3.22 1.85 2.91
N GLY A 120 -3.61 3.03 3.36
CA GLY A 120 -2.70 4.19 3.39
C GLY A 120 -1.49 3.91 4.28
N THR A 121 -0.34 4.59 4.04
CA THR A 121 0.93 4.29 4.72
C THR A 121 0.81 4.34 6.25
N GLY A 122 0.11 5.34 6.80
CA GLY A 122 -0.08 5.44 8.26
C GLY A 122 -0.81 4.22 8.82
N ALA A 123 -1.90 3.78 8.17
CA ALA A 123 -2.66 2.60 8.59
C ALA A 123 -1.86 1.29 8.38
N ALA A 124 -1.05 1.20 7.32
CA ALA A 124 -0.19 0.05 7.09
C ALA A 124 0.89 -0.08 8.19
N ILE A 125 1.56 1.00 8.53
CA ILE A 125 2.56 1.06 9.61
C ILE A 125 1.90 0.74 10.97
N LYS A 126 0.70 1.26 11.21
CA LYS A 126 -0.05 1.02 12.45
C LYS A 126 -0.29 -0.48 12.72
N LYS A 127 -0.54 -1.28 11.69
CA LYS A 127 -0.63 -2.75 11.82
C LYS A 127 0.67 -3.38 12.33
N GLY A 128 1.81 -2.87 11.89
CA GLY A 128 3.11 -3.29 12.44
C GLY A 128 3.30 -2.86 13.89
N GLU A 129 2.85 -1.64 14.26
CA GLU A 129 2.92 -1.15 15.64
C GLU A 129 2.04 -1.96 16.61
N THR A 130 0.99 -2.60 16.12
CA THR A 130 0.08 -3.42 16.93
C THR A 130 0.38 -4.93 16.86
N GLY A 131 1.36 -5.36 16.05
CA GLY A 131 1.67 -6.78 15.85
C GLY A 131 0.68 -7.51 14.93
N ASP A 132 -0.16 -6.77 14.20
CA ASP A 132 -1.15 -7.34 13.27
C ASP A 132 -0.56 -7.65 11.88
N ALA A 133 0.75 -7.55 11.74
CA ALA A 133 1.51 -7.92 10.57
C ALA A 133 2.80 -8.63 10.99
N ASP A 134 3.43 -9.37 10.07
CA ASP A 134 4.73 -10.01 10.27
C ASP A 134 5.82 -9.22 9.52
N ALA A 135 5.45 -8.57 8.41
CA ALA A 135 6.34 -7.64 7.70
C ALA A 135 5.56 -6.47 7.09
N LEU A 136 6.26 -5.37 6.90
CA LEU A 136 5.79 -4.21 6.15
C LEU A 136 6.46 -4.17 4.77
N LEU A 137 5.71 -3.70 3.77
CA LEU A 137 6.21 -3.29 2.46
C LEU A 137 5.66 -1.88 2.16
N VAL A 138 6.47 -0.86 2.43
CA VAL A 138 6.04 0.55 2.45
C VAL A 138 7.06 1.44 1.73
N HIS A 139 6.73 2.73 1.54
CA HIS A 139 7.55 3.67 0.77
C HIS A 139 7.50 5.11 1.32
N ALA A 140 7.51 5.27 2.64
CA ALA A 140 7.54 6.59 3.30
C ALA A 140 8.71 6.64 4.29
N LYS A 141 9.90 6.95 3.80
CA LYS A 141 11.18 6.87 4.50
C LYS A 141 11.15 7.42 5.93
N ALA A 142 10.62 8.62 6.15
CA ALA A 142 10.58 9.22 7.48
C ALA A 142 9.75 8.39 8.48
N SER A 143 8.58 7.92 8.05
CA SER A 143 7.71 7.05 8.88
C SER A 143 8.34 5.67 9.14
N GLU A 144 9.07 5.14 8.15
CA GLU A 144 9.79 3.87 8.28
C GLU A 144 10.95 3.97 9.28
N GLU A 145 11.69 5.10 9.24
CA GLU A 145 12.79 5.40 10.17
C GLU A 145 12.25 5.56 11.60
N GLU A 146 11.14 6.26 11.78
CA GLU A 146 10.47 6.41 13.07
C GLU A 146 10.01 5.05 13.62
N PHE A 147 9.41 4.21 12.78
CA PHE A 147 8.95 2.87 13.14
C PHE A 147 10.08 1.97 13.65
N VAL A 148 11.22 1.95 12.94
CA VAL A 148 12.39 1.16 13.33
C VAL A 148 13.05 1.75 14.58
N ASN A 149 13.24 3.08 14.63
CA ASN A 149 13.84 3.76 15.79
C ASN A 149 13.02 3.57 17.09
N SER A 150 11.70 3.40 16.95
CA SER A 150 10.79 3.09 18.07
C SER A 150 10.79 1.60 18.46
N GLY A 151 11.60 0.77 17.81
CA GLY A 151 11.78 -0.65 18.12
C GLY A 151 10.63 -1.56 17.66
N TYR A 152 9.75 -1.07 16.78
CA TYR A 152 8.65 -1.89 16.21
C TYR A 152 9.12 -2.79 15.05
N GLY A 153 10.13 -2.34 14.31
CA GLY A 153 10.74 -3.08 13.20
C GLY A 153 12.20 -3.39 13.45
N VAL A 154 12.71 -4.43 12.80
CA VAL A 154 14.11 -4.87 12.94
C VAL A 154 15.05 -3.90 12.22
N GLU A 155 14.84 -3.73 10.91
CA GLU A 155 15.65 -2.83 10.07
C GLU A 155 14.87 -2.45 8.80
N ARG A 156 15.29 -1.34 8.18
CA ARG A 156 14.80 -0.93 6.87
C ARG A 156 15.63 -1.61 5.78
N ILE A 157 14.94 -2.27 4.84
CA ILE A 157 15.58 -2.94 3.69
C ILE A 157 14.99 -2.34 2.41
N PRO A 158 15.51 -1.21 1.90
CA PRO A 158 15.15 -0.70 0.58
C PRO A 158 15.58 -1.70 -0.50
N PHE A 159 14.72 -2.05 -1.45
CA PHE A 159 15.04 -3.11 -2.42
C PHE A 159 14.60 -2.82 -3.85
N MET A 160 13.55 -2.04 -4.04
CA MET A 160 13.07 -1.63 -5.36
C MET A 160 12.55 -0.20 -5.34
N TYR A 161 12.35 0.37 -6.52
CA TYR A 161 11.73 1.66 -6.68
C TYR A 161 10.88 1.70 -7.94
N ASN A 162 9.93 2.62 -7.96
CA ASN A 162 9.30 3.11 -9.17
C ASN A 162 9.37 4.65 -9.19
N TYR A 163 8.62 5.28 -10.07
CA TYR A 163 8.53 6.73 -10.10
C TYR A 163 7.10 7.19 -9.87
N PHE A 164 6.98 8.29 -9.16
CA PHE A 164 5.79 9.13 -9.26
C PHE A 164 5.82 9.85 -10.59
N VAL A 165 4.65 10.20 -11.06
CA VAL A 165 4.42 11.00 -12.28
C VAL A 165 3.32 12.03 -11.99
N ILE A 166 3.39 13.19 -12.62
CA ILE A 166 2.28 14.13 -12.61
C ILE A 166 1.46 13.86 -13.85
N VAL A 167 0.21 13.48 -13.64
CA VAL A 167 -0.76 13.25 -14.70
C VAL A 167 -1.73 14.42 -14.77
N GLY A 168 -2.24 14.68 -15.97
CA GLY A 168 -3.15 15.80 -16.19
C GLY A 168 -3.75 15.75 -17.59
N PRO A 169 -4.49 16.81 -17.98
CA PRO A 169 -5.08 16.94 -19.31
C PRO A 169 -4.03 16.92 -20.42
N GLU A 170 -4.32 16.27 -21.54
CA GLU A 170 -3.42 16.18 -22.69
C GLU A 170 -2.95 17.55 -23.21
N GLY A 171 -3.79 18.58 -23.09
CA GLY A 171 -3.47 19.95 -23.51
C GLY A 171 -2.54 20.72 -22.57
N ASP A 172 -2.20 20.15 -21.40
CA ASP A 172 -1.32 20.75 -20.38
C ASP A 172 -1.59 22.25 -20.13
N PRO A 173 -2.78 22.63 -19.66
CA PRO A 173 -3.14 24.03 -19.51
C PRO A 173 -2.29 24.80 -18.49
N ALA A 174 -1.61 24.12 -17.57
CA ALA A 174 -0.67 24.74 -16.64
C ALA A 174 0.76 24.87 -17.21
N GLY A 175 1.07 24.22 -18.35
CA GLY A 175 2.37 24.30 -19.01
C GLY A 175 3.50 23.63 -18.23
N ILE A 176 3.25 22.46 -17.65
CA ILE A 176 4.22 21.79 -16.75
C ILE A 176 5.15 20.81 -17.46
N LYS A 177 4.87 20.42 -18.69
CA LYS A 177 5.60 19.35 -19.41
C LYS A 177 7.12 19.58 -19.52
N ASP A 178 7.54 20.84 -19.53
CA ASP A 178 8.95 21.22 -19.69
C ASP A 178 9.59 21.64 -18.36
N CYS A 179 8.95 21.37 -17.21
CA CYS A 179 9.51 21.63 -15.90
C CYS A 179 10.66 20.66 -15.59
N ALA A 180 11.70 21.16 -14.95
CA ALA A 180 12.84 20.36 -14.55
C ALA A 180 12.57 19.54 -13.27
N THR A 181 11.63 20.00 -12.44
CA THR A 181 11.31 19.37 -11.14
C THR A 181 9.81 19.33 -10.89
N ALA A 182 9.39 18.42 -10.03
CA ALA A 182 8.01 18.34 -9.57
C ALA A 182 7.57 19.60 -8.81
N ALA A 183 8.46 20.20 -8.02
CA ALA A 183 8.18 21.45 -7.31
C ALA A 183 7.89 22.62 -8.26
N GLU A 184 8.65 22.75 -9.35
CA GLU A 184 8.36 23.74 -10.39
C GLU A 184 7.00 23.52 -11.05
N ALA A 185 6.69 22.26 -11.36
CA ALA A 185 5.40 21.88 -11.95
C ALA A 185 4.22 22.20 -11.02
N PHE A 186 4.33 21.85 -9.74
CA PHE A 186 3.30 22.14 -8.75
C PHE A 186 3.08 23.65 -8.60
N LYS A 187 4.17 24.42 -8.56
CA LYS A 187 4.06 25.89 -8.53
C LYS A 187 3.29 26.44 -9.74
N LYS A 188 3.58 25.95 -10.94
CA LYS A 188 2.85 26.38 -12.15
C LYS A 188 1.37 25.98 -12.11
N ILE A 189 1.04 24.79 -11.61
CA ILE A 189 -0.37 24.38 -11.45
C ILE A 189 -1.09 25.36 -10.51
N ALA A 190 -0.50 25.68 -9.36
CA ALA A 190 -1.05 26.63 -8.42
C ALA A 190 -1.20 28.04 -9.02
N ASP A 191 -0.14 28.56 -9.66
CA ASP A 191 -0.12 29.89 -10.25
C ASP A 191 -1.17 30.05 -11.40
N SER A 192 -1.45 28.94 -12.10
CA SER A 192 -2.46 28.92 -13.17
C SER A 192 -3.90 28.73 -12.68
N GLY A 193 -4.08 28.37 -11.40
CA GLY A 193 -5.38 28.03 -10.83
C GLY A 193 -6.04 26.79 -11.43
N GLN A 194 -5.24 25.92 -12.07
CA GLN A 194 -5.75 24.65 -12.61
C GLN A 194 -6.04 23.66 -11.48
N THR A 195 -7.11 22.88 -11.61
CA THR A 195 -7.50 21.91 -10.61
C THR A 195 -6.38 20.91 -10.34
N PHE A 196 -6.02 20.73 -9.08
CA PHE A 196 -5.20 19.64 -8.58
C PHE A 196 -6.03 18.77 -7.64
N VAL A 197 -6.01 17.46 -7.88
CA VAL A 197 -6.72 16.49 -7.04
C VAL A 197 -5.72 15.75 -6.17
N SER A 198 -5.78 15.99 -4.89
CA SER A 198 -4.98 15.33 -3.86
C SER A 198 -5.64 14.04 -3.39
N ARG A 199 -4.86 13.06 -3.01
CA ARG A 199 -5.38 11.88 -2.32
C ARG A 199 -5.96 12.23 -0.95
N GLY A 200 -5.27 13.04 -0.16
CA GLY A 200 -5.70 13.50 1.17
C GLY A 200 -6.00 12.38 2.17
N ASP A 201 -5.32 11.23 2.07
CA ASP A 201 -5.60 9.99 2.80
C ASP A 201 -4.44 9.50 3.65
N ASP A 202 -3.45 10.36 3.92
CA ASP A 202 -2.20 10.04 4.65
C ASP A 202 -1.39 8.89 4.03
N SER A 203 -1.59 8.61 2.75
CA SER A 203 -0.80 7.61 1.99
C SER A 203 0.61 8.11 1.71
N GLY A 204 1.48 7.19 1.23
CA GLY A 204 2.81 7.56 0.76
C GLY A 204 2.78 8.56 -0.38
N THR A 205 1.82 8.43 -1.31
CA THR A 205 1.60 9.40 -2.40
C THR A 205 1.18 10.75 -1.86
N ASN A 206 0.25 10.79 -0.90
CA ASN A 206 -0.18 12.04 -0.28
C ASN A 206 0.96 12.71 0.50
N LYS A 207 1.75 11.94 1.27
CA LYS A 207 2.94 12.47 1.95
C LYS A 207 3.96 13.04 0.96
N LYS A 208 4.18 12.37 -0.16
CA LYS A 208 5.08 12.85 -1.22
C LYS A 208 4.54 14.13 -1.87
N GLU A 209 3.27 14.18 -2.16
CA GLU A 209 2.59 15.36 -2.69
C GLU A 209 2.80 16.58 -1.78
N LEU A 210 2.54 16.42 -0.47
CA LEU A 210 2.72 17.50 0.51
C LEU A 210 4.17 17.99 0.59
N GLN A 211 5.16 17.08 0.49
CA GLN A 211 6.57 17.44 0.41
C GLN A 211 6.89 18.26 -0.86
N ILE A 212 6.25 17.93 -1.99
CA ILE A 212 6.45 18.69 -3.24
C ILE A 212 5.81 20.08 -3.11
N TRP A 213 4.62 20.22 -2.52
CA TRP A 213 4.00 21.52 -2.24
C TRP A 213 4.87 22.39 -1.33
N GLU A 214 5.43 21.79 -0.27
CA GLU A 214 6.38 22.48 0.62
C GLU A 214 7.62 22.96 -0.15
N ALA A 215 8.23 22.09 -0.97
CA ALA A 215 9.38 22.44 -1.81
C ALA A 215 9.05 23.52 -2.86
N ALA A 216 7.81 23.54 -3.35
CA ALA A 216 7.30 24.58 -4.26
C ALA A 216 7.05 25.93 -3.55
N GLY A 217 7.07 25.96 -2.22
CA GLY A 217 6.74 27.13 -1.41
C GLY A 217 5.27 27.53 -1.51
N VAL A 218 4.37 26.56 -1.74
CA VAL A 218 2.93 26.78 -1.92
C VAL A 218 2.18 26.04 -0.79
N ASN A 219 1.25 26.74 -0.15
CA ASN A 219 0.26 26.11 0.70
C ASN A 219 -1.03 25.88 -0.08
N PRO A 220 -1.41 24.63 -0.40
CA PRO A 220 -2.61 24.33 -1.16
C PRO A 220 -3.89 24.38 -0.33
N ASP A 221 -3.79 24.33 1.01
CA ASP A 221 -4.95 24.24 1.88
C ASP A 221 -5.90 25.44 1.73
N GLY A 222 -7.18 25.12 1.55
CA GLY A 222 -8.23 26.13 1.41
C GLY A 222 -8.25 26.84 0.05
N GLN A 223 -7.48 26.40 -0.92
CA GLN A 223 -7.51 26.92 -2.27
C GLN A 223 -8.62 26.26 -3.09
N ASP A 224 -9.35 27.04 -3.88
CA ASP A 224 -10.47 26.54 -4.70
C ASP A 224 -10.04 25.53 -5.78
N TRP A 225 -8.79 25.61 -6.21
CA TRP A 225 -8.21 24.70 -7.20
C TRP A 225 -7.69 23.39 -6.61
N TYR A 226 -7.57 23.29 -5.27
CA TYR A 226 -7.06 22.10 -4.58
C TYR A 226 -8.21 21.25 -4.04
N VAL A 227 -8.39 20.07 -4.63
CA VAL A 227 -9.49 19.17 -4.30
C VAL A 227 -8.96 17.97 -3.55
N ASN A 228 -9.39 17.80 -2.31
CA ASN A 228 -9.06 16.62 -1.52
C ASN A 228 -10.05 15.49 -1.84
N ALA A 229 -9.56 14.38 -2.43
CA ALA A 229 -10.38 13.22 -2.75
C ALA A 229 -10.75 12.38 -1.51
N GLY A 230 -9.90 12.38 -0.48
CA GLY A 230 -10.05 11.51 0.69
C GLY A 230 -10.10 10.03 0.34
N ALA A 231 -9.38 9.60 -0.71
CA ALA A 231 -9.57 8.30 -1.33
C ALA A 231 -8.25 7.67 -1.83
N GLY A 232 -8.28 6.37 -2.12
CA GLY A 232 -7.17 5.64 -2.74
C GLY A 232 -6.85 6.12 -4.16
N MET A 233 -5.68 5.71 -4.69
CA MET A 233 -5.14 6.26 -5.94
C MET A 233 -6.09 6.09 -7.14
N GLY A 234 -6.72 4.92 -7.29
CA GLY A 234 -7.65 4.67 -8.40
C GLY A 234 -8.83 5.65 -8.42
N ALA A 235 -9.45 5.90 -7.26
CA ALA A 235 -10.55 6.86 -7.14
C ALA A 235 -10.07 8.31 -7.34
N THR A 236 -8.87 8.65 -6.88
CA THR A 236 -8.26 9.97 -7.10
C THR A 236 -8.01 10.22 -8.58
N LEU A 237 -7.47 9.23 -9.30
CA LEU A 237 -7.28 9.29 -10.75
C LEU A 237 -8.60 9.49 -11.51
N THR A 238 -9.65 8.77 -11.10
CA THR A 238 -11.00 8.95 -11.68
C THR A 238 -11.51 10.38 -11.48
N GLN A 239 -11.38 10.91 -10.26
CA GLN A 239 -11.79 12.29 -9.97
C GLN A 239 -10.97 13.32 -10.76
N ALA A 240 -9.66 13.10 -10.91
CA ALA A 240 -8.80 13.95 -11.72
C ALA A 240 -9.23 13.93 -13.20
N ALA A 241 -9.55 12.75 -13.73
CA ALA A 241 -10.02 12.58 -15.10
C ALA A 241 -11.37 13.30 -15.35
N GLU A 242 -12.33 13.15 -14.43
CA GLU A 242 -13.64 13.83 -14.52
C GLU A 242 -13.52 15.35 -14.47
N ARG A 243 -12.57 15.88 -13.68
CA ARG A 243 -12.34 17.32 -13.52
C ARG A 243 -11.38 17.89 -14.55
N GLN A 244 -10.77 17.05 -15.39
CA GLN A 244 -9.66 17.45 -16.29
C GLN A 244 -8.58 18.19 -15.48
N GLY A 245 -8.26 17.65 -14.29
CA GLY A 245 -7.31 18.20 -13.34
C GLY A 245 -5.99 17.44 -13.35
N TYR A 246 -5.03 17.98 -12.62
CA TYR A 246 -3.74 17.34 -12.34
C TYR A 246 -3.81 16.50 -11.07
N THR A 247 -2.97 15.47 -10.99
CA THR A 247 -2.74 14.72 -9.75
C THR A 247 -1.36 14.07 -9.77
N LEU A 248 -0.83 13.73 -8.59
CA LEU A 248 0.34 12.89 -8.43
C LEU A 248 -0.09 11.43 -8.37
N SER A 249 0.56 10.57 -9.14
CA SER A 249 0.34 9.11 -9.09
C SER A 249 1.67 8.38 -9.19
N ASP A 250 1.76 7.16 -8.66
CA ASP A 250 2.79 6.26 -9.15
C ASP A 250 2.46 5.82 -10.59
N LYS A 251 3.52 5.61 -11.38
CA LYS A 251 3.39 5.34 -12.82
C LYS A 251 2.61 4.05 -13.08
N GLY A 252 2.86 2.99 -12.30
CA GLY A 252 2.21 1.71 -12.49
C GLY A 252 0.70 1.77 -12.29
N THR A 253 0.25 2.38 -11.20
CA THR A 253 -1.19 2.57 -10.94
C THR A 253 -1.86 3.41 -12.03
N PHE A 254 -1.20 4.48 -12.51
CA PHE A 254 -1.75 5.28 -13.60
C PHE A 254 -1.91 4.47 -14.89
N LEU A 255 -0.89 3.72 -15.30
CA LEU A 255 -0.93 2.94 -16.54
C LEU A 255 -1.98 1.83 -16.52
N SER A 256 -2.24 1.24 -15.36
CA SER A 256 -3.26 0.20 -15.17
C SER A 256 -4.69 0.76 -14.97
N ASN A 257 -4.86 2.07 -14.81
CA ASN A 257 -6.15 2.71 -14.52
C ASN A 257 -6.79 3.29 -15.78
N ASP A 258 -8.11 3.22 -15.87
CA ASP A 258 -8.89 3.76 -17.01
C ASP A 258 -8.75 5.28 -17.22
N ALA A 259 -8.29 6.02 -16.21
CA ALA A 259 -7.98 7.45 -16.33
C ALA A 259 -6.91 7.74 -17.40
N ASN A 260 -6.04 6.77 -17.74
CA ASN A 260 -5.04 6.88 -18.80
C ASN A 260 -5.64 7.11 -20.21
N LYS A 261 -6.95 6.85 -20.38
CA LYS A 261 -7.66 7.13 -21.61
C LYS A 261 -7.92 8.64 -21.84
N THR A 262 -7.99 9.41 -20.76
CA THR A 262 -8.34 10.83 -20.78
C THR A 262 -7.25 11.74 -20.25
N LEU A 263 -6.46 11.26 -19.29
CA LEU A 263 -5.28 11.95 -18.78
C LEU A 263 -4.01 11.41 -19.42
N LYS A 264 -2.94 12.19 -19.35
CA LYS A 264 -1.60 11.81 -19.83
C LYS A 264 -0.58 12.06 -18.73
N ILE A 265 0.54 11.34 -18.78
CA ILE A 265 1.72 11.72 -18.02
C ILE A 265 2.22 13.03 -18.63
N VAL A 266 2.11 14.11 -17.87
CA VAL A 266 2.52 15.45 -18.30
C VAL A 266 3.94 15.76 -17.84
N LEU A 267 4.29 15.37 -16.60
CA LEU A 267 5.68 15.34 -16.14
C LEU A 267 6.03 13.91 -15.71
N GLY A 268 7.03 13.35 -16.37
CA GLY A 268 7.49 11.98 -16.19
C GLY A 268 8.49 11.81 -15.05
N GLU A 269 9.35 10.85 -15.21
CA GLU A 269 10.32 10.43 -14.22
C GLU A 269 11.39 11.52 -14.00
N SER A 270 11.67 11.80 -12.73
CA SER A 270 12.78 12.67 -12.30
C SER A 270 13.31 12.18 -10.95
N ASP A 271 14.52 12.59 -10.58
CA ASP A 271 15.17 12.13 -9.34
C ASP A 271 14.36 12.48 -8.10
N ASP A 272 13.70 13.63 -8.09
CA ASP A 272 12.85 14.10 -7.00
C ASP A 272 11.49 13.36 -6.95
N MET A 273 11.15 12.56 -7.96
CA MET A 273 9.95 11.73 -8.01
C MET A 273 10.21 10.22 -7.84
N LYS A 274 11.45 9.85 -7.50
CA LYS A 274 11.78 8.46 -7.18
C LYS A 274 11.02 7.98 -5.94
N ASN A 275 10.37 6.84 -6.04
CA ASN A 275 9.55 6.22 -5.00
C ASN A 275 10.16 4.89 -4.58
N THR A 276 10.87 4.87 -3.46
CA THR A 276 11.62 3.71 -2.98
C THR A 276 10.77 2.88 -2.04
N TYR A 277 10.63 1.61 -2.33
CA TYR A 277 9.95 0.62 -1.51
C TYR A 277 10.91 -0.08 -0.56
N THR A 278 10.49 -0.21 0.68
CA THR A 278 11.25 -0.77 1.79
C THR A 278 10.49 -1.93 2.42
N MET A 279 11.18 -3.02 2.68
CA MET A 279 10.69 -4.11 3.52
C MET A 279 11.19 -3.91 4.94
N ILE A 280 10.34 -4.22 5.94
CA ILE A 280 10.69 -4.16 7.37
C ILE A 280 10.04 -5.37 8.06
N ALA A 281 10.84 -6.26 8.63
CA ALA A 281 10.31 -7.31 9.50
C ALA A 281 9.85 -6.69 10.82
N ILE A 282 8.72 -7.13 11.33
CA ILE A 282 8.23 -6.73 12.66
C ILE A 282 9.14 -7.32 13.74
N SER A 283 9.44 -6.55 14.77
CA SER A 283 10.33 -6.96 15.86
C SER A 283 9.71 -8.06 16.70
N PRO A 284 10.26 -9.29 16.71
CA PRO A 284 9.77 -10.38 17.56
C PRO A 284 10.04 -10.14 19.05
N GLU A 285 10.98 -9.24 19.38
CA GLU A 285 11.21 -8.84 20.77
C GLU A 285 10.02 -8.07 21.33
N LYS A 286 9.36 -7.27 20.50
CA LYS A 286 8.19 -6.49 20.89
C LYS A 286 6.90 -7.28 20.72
N TRP A 287 6.83 -8.11 19.69
CA TRP A 287 5.66 -8.91 19.32
C TRP A 287 6.03 -10.37 19.11
N PRO A 288 6.15 -11.17 20.20
CA PRO A 288 6.59 -12.58 20.13
C PRO A 288 5.71 -13.50 19.28
N ASP A 289 4.45 -13.11 19.06
CA ASP A 289 3.48 -13.88 18.27
C ASP A 289 3.57 -13.62 16.76
N THR A 290 4.48 -12.76 16.31
CA THR A 290 4.71 -12.54 14.87
C THR A 290 5.45 -13.72 14.25
N ASN A 291 5.11 -14.02 12.99
CA ASN A 291 5.80 -15.06 12.21
C ASN A 291 7.15 -14.54 11.69
N ALA A 292 8.15 -14.51 12.58
CA ALA A 292 9.49 -14.00 12.23
C ALA A 292 10.17 -14.82 11.11
N ASP A 293 9.98 -16.15 11.11
CA ASP A 293 10.53 -17.03 10.06
C ASP A 293 9.85 -16.77 8.71
N GLY A 294 8.53 -16.57 8.70
CA GLY A 294 7.79 -16.20 7.51
C GLY A 294 8.19 -14.82 6.98
N ALA A 295 8.37 -13.83 7.86
CA ALA A 295 8.86 -12.50 7.49
C ALA A 295 10.27 -12.57 6.89
N LYS A 296 11.14 -13.38 7.47
CA LYS A 296 12.49 -13.62 6.92
C LYS A 296 12.43 -14.30 5.56
N ALA A 297 11.61 -15.34 5.41
CA ALA A 297 11.42 -16.02 4.12
C ALA A 297 10.91 -15.08 3.03
N PHE A 298 9.96 -14.18 3.37
CA PHE A 298 9.46 -13.15 2.47
C PHE A 298 10.58 -12.20 2.02
N ILE A 299 11.35 -11.65 2.97
CA ILE A 299 12.42 -10.71 2.67
C ILE A 299 13.53 -11.37 1.85
N ASP A 300 13.95 -12.58 2.22
CA ASP A 300 15.01 -13.30 1.51
C ASP A 300 14.59 -13.64 0.08
N TRP A 301 13.36 -14.09 -0.13
CA TRP A 301 12.85 -14.38 -1.46
C TRP A 301 12.75 -13.12 -2.32
N MET A 302 12.20 -12.01 -1.77
CA MET A 302 12.08 -10.73 -2.47
C MET A 302 13.44 -10.16 -2.89
N LYS A 303 14.52 -10.47 -2.17
CA LYS A 303 15.91 -10.12 -2.50
C LYS A 303 16.60 -11.16 -3.39
N GLY A 304 15.99 -12.30 -3.62
CA GLY A 304 16.52 -13.40 -4.40
C GLY A 304 16.45 -13.15 -5.91
N ASP A 305 17.15 -13.96 -6.67
CA ASP A 305 17.27 -13.80 -8.14
C ASP A 305 15.94 -14.01 -8.85
N GLU A 306 15.09 -14.94 -8.37
CA GLU A 306 13.77 -15.19 -8.97
C GLU A 306 12.87 -13.96 -8.87
N ALA A 307 12.68 -13.42 -7.67
CA ALA A 307 11.88 -12.22 -7.46
C ALA A 307 12.47 -11.01 -8.20
N SER A 308 13.79 -10.86 -8.17
CA SER A 308 14.50 -9.79 -8.87
C SER A 308 14.19 -9.81 -10.39
N LYS A 309 14.25 -10.98 -11.00
CA LYS A 309 13.91 -11.14 -12.42
C LYS A 309 12.43 -10.82 -12.69
N LEU A 310 11.52 -11.35 -11.88
CA LEU A 310 10.08 -11.13 -12.03
C LEU A 310 9.72 -9.65 -11.89
N ILE A 311 10.33 -8.93 -10.92
CA ILE A 311 10.12 -7.50 -10.71
C ILE A 311 10.64 -6.69 -11.90
N ALA A 312 11.84 -7.00 -12.40
CA ALA A 312 12.44 -6.29 -13.54
C ALA A 312 11.70 -6.52 -14.87
N GLU A 313 10.99 -7.63 -15.02
CA GLU A 313 10.19 -7.96 -16.21
C GLU A 313 8.72 -7.50 -16.08
N TYR A 314 8.28 -7.10 -14.86
CA TYR A 314 6.90 -6.73 -14.63
C TYR A 314 6.51 -5.45 -15.38
N GLY A 315 5.45 -5.55 -16.18
CA GLY A 315 4.95 -4.45 -17.02
C GLY A 315 5.52 -4.42 -18.45
N VAL A 316 6.67 -5.03 -18.70
CA VAL A 316 7.34 -4.96 -20.03
C VAL A 316 6.44 -5.49 -21.15
N ALA A 317 5.73 -6.59 -20.92
CA ALA A 317 4.87 -7.19 -21.94
C ALA A 317 3.62 -6.35 -22.23
N GLU A 318 3.12 -5.58 -21.25
CA GLU A 318 1.87 -4.83 -21.33
C GLU A 318 2.09 -3.36 -21.71
N TYR A 319 3.13 -2.75 -21.14
CA TYR A 319 3.41 -1.31 -21.29
C TYR A 319 4.66 -1.00 -22.11
N GLY A 320 5.45 -2.03 -22.48
CA GLY A 320 6.69 -1.88 -23.25
C GLY A 320 7.92 -1.49 -22.41
N GLU A 321 7.75 -1.35 -21.10
CA GLU A 321 8.79 -0.97 -20.14
C GLU A 321 8.53 -1.58 -18.77
N PRO A 322 9.57 -1.76 -17.91
CA PRO A 322 9.37 -2.22 -16.55
C PRO A 322 8.67 -1.15 -15.71
N LEU A 323 7.78 -1.57 -14.82
CA LEU A 323 7.11 -0.66 -13.89
C LEU A 323 7.87 -0.47 -12.58
N PHE A 324 8.80 -1.37 -12.27
CA PHE A 324 9.63 -1.33 -11.07
C PHE A 324 11.09 -1.61 -11.43
N PHE A 325 11.98 -1.02 -10.66
CA PHE A 325 13.43 -1.11 -10.82
C PHE A 325 14.04 -1.61 -9.51
N LEU A 326 15.07 -2.43 -9.61
CA LEU A 326 15.79 -2.90 -8.42
C LEU A 326 16.83 -1.88 -7.98
N ILE A 327 17.05 -1.79 -6.67
CA ILE A 327 18.16 -1.06 -6.11
C ILE A 327 19.39 -1.97 -6.22
N GLU A 328 20.47 -1.48 -6.85
CA GLU A 328 21.73 -2.19 -6.92
C GLU A 328 22.24 -2.49 -5.50
N LYS A 329 22.73 -3.73 -5.31
CA LYS A 329 23.22 -4.23 -4.02
C LYS A 329 24.62 -3.71 -3.73
#